data_8edb112f149388f33d8753fbe773b345
#
_entry.id   8edb112f149388f33d8753fbe773b345
#
_cell.length_a   1.000
_cell.length_b   1.000
_cell.length_c   1.000
_cell.angle_alpha   90.00
_cell.angle_beta   90.00
_cell.angle_gamma   90.00
#
_symmetry.space_group_name_H-M   'P 1'
#
loop_
_entity.id
_entity.type
_entity.pdbx_description
1 polymer ?
#
loop_
_entity_poly.entity_id
_entity_poly.type
_entity_poly.pdbx_seq_one_letter_code
_entity_poly.pdbx_strand_id
1 'polypeptide(L)'
;MFKNLTTRFELDLKLTQSVIDEMVARGKVEITGDMESADAALIGEIISYRVTPIAFSKEATADRYNIIVVAKIILKDLSNQKIIFSNNYYTYQEEYEVPEGTDFESVESEALDKVAEKFARSLVITILEGF
;
A
#
# COMPACT_ATOMS: atom_id res chain seq x y z
N MET A 1 7.25 1.85 -10.40
CA MET A 1 5.82 1.63 -10.05
C MET A 1 5.62 0.21 -9.53
N PHE A 2 4.76 0.04 -8.54
CA PHE A 2 4.43 -1.28 -8.04
C PHE A 2 3.72 -2.10 -9.11
N LYS A 3 4.08 -3.37 -9.22
CA LYS A 3 3.41 -4.29 -10.11
C LYS A 3 2.12 -4.78 -9.43
N ASN A 4 1.02 -4.78 -10.17
CA ASN A 4 -0.28 -5.17 -9.61
C ASN A 4 -0.69 -6.54 -10.15
N LEU A 5 -0.64 -7.54 -9.29
CA LEU A 5 -1.05 -8.90 -9.63
C LEU A 5 -2.51 -9.18 -9.27
N THR A 6 -3.21 -8.18 -8.75
CA THR A 6 -4.62 -8.29 -8.36
C THR A 6 -5.54 -7.85 -9.48
N THR A 7 -6.83 -8.07 -9.28
CA THR A 7 -7.85 -7.61 -10.22
C THR A 7 -8.33 -6.18 -9.91
N ARG A 8 -7.85 -5.58 -8.82
CA ARG A 8 -8.27 -4.22 -8.46
C ARG A 8 -7.50 -3.18 -9.28
N PHE A 9 -8.23 -2.51 -10.15
CA PHE A 9 -7.71 -1.48 -11.04
C PHE A 9 -7.19 -0.27 -10.24
N GLU A 10 -6.12 0.35 -10.69
CA GLU A 10 -5.50 1.54 -10.10
C GLU A 10 -4.88 1.37 -8.72
N LEU A 11 -4.92 0.19 -8.13
CA LEU A 11 -4.31 -0.05 -6.82
C LEU A 11 -2.79 0.20 -6.85
N ASP A 12 -2.14 -0.20 -7.93
CA ASP A 12 -0.71 0.03 -8.15
C ASP A 12 -0.37 1.53 -8.19
N LEU A 13 -1.19 2.32 -8.87
CA LEU A 13 -1.00 3.78 -8.95
C LEU A 13 -1.15 4.43 -7.57
N LYS A 14 -2.19 4.06 -6.83
CA LYS A 14 -2.47 4.62 -5.52
C LYS A 14 -1.37 4.30 -4.52
N LEU A 15 -0.92 3.05 -4.46
CA LEU A 15 0.14 2.64 -3.55
C LEU A 15 1.47 3.26 -3.91
N THR A 16 1.83 3.27 -5.18
CA THR A 16 3.09 3.86 -5.65
C THR A 16 3.14 5.35 -5.30
N GLN A 17 2.08 6.09 -5.62
CA GLN A 17 2.05 7.53 -5.34
C GLN A 17 2.12 7.81 -3.84
N SER A 18 1.40 7.04 -3.03
CA SER A 18 1.41 7.22 -1.59
C SER A 18 2.78 6.94 -0.98
N VAL A 19 3.49 5.92 -1.48
CA VAL A 19 4.86 5.63 -1.02
C VAL A 19 5.81 6.75 -1.40
N ILE A 20 5.71 7.27 -2.62
CA ILE A 20 6.52 8.42 -3.06
C ILE A 20 6.26 9.63 -2.16
N ASP A 21 4.99 9.96 -1.92
CA ASP A 21 4.59 11.10 -1.10
C ASP A 21 5.13 10.98 0.33
N GLU A 22 5.08 9.79 0.90
CA GLU A 22 5.57 9.54 2.26
C GLU A 22 7.09 9.68 2.33
N MET A 23 7.81 9.17 1.34
CA MET A 23 9.27 9.30 1.25
C MET A 23 9.68 10.76 1.14
N VAL A 24 9.02 11.53 0.29
CA VAL A 24 9.29 12.95 0.11
C VAL A 24 8.97 13.73 1.39
N ALA A 25 7.86 13.42 2.05
CA ALA A 25 7.45 14.09 3.27
C ALA A 25 8.45 13.92 4.41
N ARG A 26 9.15 12.79 4.45
CA ARG A 26 10.16 12.54 5.48
C ARG A 26 11.50 13.19 5.17
N GLY A 27 11.69 13.69 3.94
CA GLY A 27 12.86 14.48 3.54
C GLY A 27 14.20 13.78 3.60
N LYS A 28 14.21 12.44 3.66
CA LYS A 28 15.42 11.64 3.82
C LYS A 28 15.99 11.15 2.50
N VAL A 29 15.21 11.20 1.42
CA VAL A 29 15.57 10.63 0.13
C VAL A 29 15.06 11.50 -1.00
N GLU A 30 15.73 11.41 -2.16
CA GLU A 30 15.26 12.01 -3.41
C GLU A 30 14.72 10.92 -4.30
N ILE A 31 13.58 11.18 -4.93
CA ILE A 31 12.93 10.22 -5.81
C ILE A 31 13.36 10.51 -7.26
N THR A 32 13.79 9.47 -7.96
CA THR A 32 14.15 9.58 -9.38
C THR A 32 13.50 8.46 -10.18
N GLY A 33 13.15 8.74 -11.42
CA GLY A 33 12.67 7.72 -12.34
C GLY A 33 13.79 7.04 -13.13
N ASP A 34 15.06 7.44 -12.89
CA ASP A 34 16.20 6.93 -13.61
C ASP A 34 17.00 5.97 -12.73
N MET A 35 16.96 4.68 -13.05
CA MET A 35 17.67 3.64 -12.32
C MET A 35 19.18 3.83 -12.35
N GLU A 36 19.74 4.40 -13.42
CA GLU A 36 21.18 4.59 -13.54
C GLU A 36 21.73 5.61 -12.55
N SER A 37 20.94 6.61 -12.21
CA SER A 37 21.33 7.66 -11.26
C SER A 37 20.89 7.37 -9.83
N ALA A 38 20.14 6.30 -9.59
CA ALA A 38 19.63 5.95 -8.28
C ALA A 38 20.65 5.16 -7.47
N ASP A 39 20.70 5.42 -6.16
CA ASP A 39 21.54 4.66 -5.23
C ASP A 39 20.85 3.37 -4.79
N ALA A 40 19.52 3.36 -4.77
CA ALA A 40 18.73 2.22 -4.35
C ALA A 40 17.43 2.15 -5.14
N ALA A 41 16.86 0.96 -5.22
CA ALA A 41 15.57 0.74 -5.87
C ALA A 41 14.60 0.05 -4.91
N LEU A 42 13.42 0.62 -4.80
CA LEU A 42 12.32 0.00 -4.07
C LEU A 42 11.43 -0.71 -5.09
N ILE A 43 11.35 -2.03 -4.98
CA ILE A 43 10.59 -2.87 -5.88
C ILE A 43 9.41 -3.45 -5.12
N GLY A 44 8.21 -3.29 -5.67
CA GLY A 44 7.01 -3.79 -5.03
C GLY A 44 6.10 -4.53 -5.99
N GLU A 45 5.49 -5.60 -5.51
CA GLU A 45 4.45 -6.35 -6.21
C GLU A 45 3.25 -6.48 -5.28
N ILE A 46 2.08 -6.03 -5.73
CA ILE A 46 0.85 -6.22 -4.97
C ILE A 46 0.33 -7.62 -5.28
N ILE A 47 0.36 -8.49 -4.28
CA ILE A 47 0.04 -9.91 -4.46
C ILE A 47 -1.45 -10.16 -4.26
N SER A 48 -2.05 -9.50 -3.27
CA SER A 48 -3.43 -9.76 -2.87
C SER A 48 -4.11 -8.49 -2.39
N TYR A 49 -5.36 -8.35 -2.76
CA TYR A 49 -6.26 -7.33 -2.25
C TYR A 49 -7.57 -8.01 -1.93
N ARG A 50 -8.01 -7.93 -0.68
CA ARG A 50 -9.27 -8.54 -0.25
C ARG A 50 -10.07 -7.59 0.60
N VAL A 51 -11.39 -7.61 0.39
CA VAL A 51 -12.35 -6.86 1.17
C VAL A 51 -13.35 -7.86 1.74
N THR A 52 -13.44 -7.91 3.07
CA THR A 52 -14.29 -8.87 3.76
C THR A 52 -15.26 -8.12 4.68
N PRO A 53 -16.58 -8.35 4.57
CA PRO A 53 -17.52 -7.76 5.50
C PRO A 53 -17.35 -8.40 6.89
N ILE A 54 -17.31 -7.58 7.96
CA ILE A 54 -17.06 -8.04 9.32
C ILE A 54 -18.16 -7.65 10.31
N ALA A 55 -19.05 -6.74 9.93
CA ALA A 55 -20.18 -6.36 10.77
C ALA A 55 -21.36 -6.02 9.88
N PHE A 56 -22.56 -6.29 10.39
CA PHE A 56 -23.80 -6.08 9.65
C PHE A 56 -24.75 -5.20 10.45
N SER A 57 -25.48 -4.34 9.75
CA SER A 57 -26.53 -3.54 10.33
C SER A 57 -27.74 -4.41 10.65
N LYS A 58 -28.77 -3.82 11.31
CA LYS A 58 -30.04 -4.51 11.62
C LYS A 58 -30.76 -5.00 10.36
N GLU A 59 -30.45 -4.43 9.21
CA GLU A 59 -31.05 -4.76 7.92
C GLU A 59 -30.26 -5.81 7.17
N ALA A 60 -29.30 -6.47 7.83
CA ALA A 60 -28.39 -7.46 7.25
C ALA A 60 -27.49 -6.90 6.14
N THR A 61 -27.29 -5.58 6.12
CA THR A 61 -26.35 -4.92 5.20
C THR A 61 -25.03 -4.73 5.92
N ALA A 62 -23.91 -5.08 5.28
CA ALA A 62 -22.60 -4.90 5.87
C ALA A 62 -22.30 -3.41 6.03
N ASP A 63 -21.95 -3.00 7.25
CA ASP A 63 -21.61 -1.61 7.58
C ASP A 63 -20.12 -1.42 7.92
N ARG A 64 -19.39 -2.52 8.03
CA ARG A 64 -17.96 -2.48 8.31
C ARG A 64 -17.24 -3.56 7.51
N TYR A 65 -16.12 -3.18 6.93
CA TYR A 65 -15.31 -4.07 6.09
C TYR A 65 -13.88 -4.10 6.58
N ASN A 66 -13.23 -5.24 6.41
CA ASN A 66 -11.80 -5.38 6.62
C ASN A 66 -11.13 -5.41 5.25
N ILE A 67 -10.22 -4.47 5.02
CA ILE A 67 -9.48 -4.36 3.77
C ILE A 67 -8.06 -4.86 4.03
N ILE A 68 -7.61 -5.83 3.25
CA ILE A 68 -6.30 -6.46 3.41
C ILE A 68 -5.53 -6.33 2.11
N VAL A 69 -4.33 -5.72 2.19
CA VAL A 69 -3.40 -5.62 1.07
C VAL A 69 -2.13 -6.37 1.43
N VAL A 70 -1.69 -7.27 0.57
CA VAL A 70 -0.45 -8.01 0.73
C VAL A 70 0.47 -7.68 -0.44
N ALA A 71 1.70 -7.32 -0.14
CA ALA A 71 2.67 -6.96 -1.15
C ALA A 71 4.03 -7.58 -0.86
N LYS A 72 4.75 -7.89 -1.92
CA LYS A 72 6.16 -8.28 -1.84
C LYS A 72 6.99 -7.02 -2.01
N ILE A 73 7.88 -6.74 -1.06
CA ILE A 73 8.67 -5.52 -1.03
C ILE A 73 10.15 -5.88 -0.98
N ILE A 74 10.93 -5.28 -1.86
CA ILE A 74 12.39 -5.42 -1.87
C ILE A 74 13.00 -4.04 -2.00
N LEU A 75 13.91 -3.69 -1.10
CA LEU A 75 14.74 -2.50 -1.22
C LEU A 75 16.16 -2.98 -1.50
N LYS A 76 16.70 -2.61 -2.65
CA LYS A 76 17.98 -3.08 -3.13
C LYS A 76 18.95 -1.92 -3.27
N ASP A 77 20.18 -2.08 -2.74
CA ASP A 77 21.26 -1.13 -2.93
C ASP A 77 21.87 -1.40 -4.31
N LEU A 78 21.79 -0.41 -5.19
CA LEU A 78 22.25 -0.56 -6.57
C LEU A 78 23.76 -0.45 -6.72
N SER A 79 24.45 0.12 -5.72
CA SER A 79 25.92 0.24 -5.78
C SER A 79 26.63 -1.11 -5.59
N ASN A 80 26.07 -2.00 -4.77
CA ASN A 80 26.67 -3.30 -4.47
C ASN A 80 25.73 -4.48 -4.69
N GLN A 81 24.53 -4.24 -5.22
CA GLN A 81 23.53 -5.25 -5.53
C GLN A 81 23.03 -6.03 -4.31
N LYS A 82 23.22 -5.49 -3.11
CA LYS A 82 22.73 -6.13 -1.89
C LYS A 82 21.30 -5.73 -1.57
N ILE A 83 20.55 -6.66 -0.98
CA ILE A 83 19.20 -6.41 -0.51
C ILE A 83 19.30 -5.79 0.88
N ILE A 84 18.75 -4.58 1.04
CA ILE A 84 18.72 -3.85 2.30
C ILE A 84 17.53 -4.26 3.13
N PHE A 85 16.37 -4.46 2.47
CA PHE A 85 15.11 -4.85 3.11
C PHE A 85 14.35 -5.76 2.18
N SER A 86 13.75 -6.81 2.72
CA SER A 86 12.93 -7.74 1.94
C SER A 86 11.82 -8.30 2.82
N ASN A 87 10.59 -8.27 2.30
CA ASN A 87 9.46 -8.94 2.91
C ASN A 87 8.56 -9.45 1.79
N ASN A 88 8.41 -10.78 1.70
CA ASN A 88 7.61 -11.39 0.65
C ASN A 88 6.11 -11.27 0.86
N TYR A 89 5.68 -10.95 2.07
CA TYR A 89 4.26 -10.91 2.45
C TYR A 89 3.97 -9.74 3.38
N TYR A 90 4.44 -8.55 3.00
CA TYR A 90 4.14 -7.36 3.77
C TYR A 90 2.63 -7.13 3.74
N THR A 91 1.99 -7.20 4.89
CA THR A 91 0.53 -7.18 5.00
C THR A 91 0.09 -5.93 5.75
N TYR A 92 -0.87 -5.22 5.18
CA TYR A 92 -1.55 -4.13 5.83
C TYR A 92 -3.04 -4.40 5.82
N GLN A 93 -3.68 -4.22 6.97
CA GLN A 93 -5.13 -4.36 7.07
C GLN A 93 -5.73 -3.19 7.83
N GLU A 94 -6.93 -2.80 7.42
CA GLU A 94 -7.65 -1.67 7.96
C GLU A 94 -9.13 -1.96 7.95
N GLU A 95 -9.83 -1.58 9.03
CA GLU A 95 -11.29 -1.61 9.05
C GLU A 95 -11.83 -0.31 8.48
N TYR A 96 -12.85 -0.40 7.65
CA TYR A 96 -13.50 0.76 7.05
C TYR A 96 -15.00 0.69 7.31
N GLU A 97 -15.55 1.75 7.92
CA GLU A 97 -16.98 1.86 8.17
C GLU A 97 -17.65 2.51 6.96
N VAL A 98 -18.73 1.87 6.49
CA VAL A 98 -19.55 2.42 5.42
C VAL A 98 -20.66 3.24 6.05
N PRO A 99 -20.84 4.51 5.65
CA PRO A 99 -21.89 5.35 6.18
C PRO A 99 -23.27 4.73 5.95
N GLU A 100 -24.18 4.93 6.91
CA GLU A 100 -25.55 4.43 6.82
C GLU A 100 -26.20 4.91 5.53
N GLY A 101 -26.91 4.00 4.86
CA GLY A 101 -27.57 4.32 3.60
C GLY A 101 -26.66 4.30 2.38
N THR A 102 -25.39 3.91 2.55
CA THR A 102 -24.39 3.85 1.49
C THR A 102 -23.89 2.41 1.36
N ASP A 103 -23.50 1.98 0.16
CA ASP A 103 -22.85 0.69 -0.02
C ASP A 103 -21.31 0.87 -0.11
N PHE A 104 -20.57 -0.25 0.01
CA PHE A 104 -19.12 -0.20 -0.05
C PHE A 104 -18.64 0.25 -1.42
N GLU A 105 -19.28 -0.18 -2.49
CA GLU A 105 -18.87 0.17 -3.86
C GLU A 105 -18.85 1.67 -4.07
N SER A 106 -19.80 2.40 -3.48
CA SER A 106 -19.86 3.86 -3.60
C SER A 106 -18.71 4.58 -2.92
N VAL A 107 -18.11 3.98 -1.90
CA VAL A 107 -17.04 4.61 -1.10
C VAL A 107 -15.70 3.92 -1.25
N GLU A 108 -15.62 2.89 -2.08
CA GLU A 108 -14.41 2.08 -2.20
C GLU A 108 -13.18 2.88 -2.63
N SER A 109 -13.36 3.79 -3.59
CA SER A 109 -12.24 4.60 -4.07
C SER A 109 -11.64 5.45 -2.94
N GLU A 110 -12.50 6.06 -2.12
CA GLU A 110 -12.07 6.84 -0.96
C GLU A 110 -11.40 5.94 0.09
N ALA A 111 -11.95 4.75 0.32
CA ALA A 111 -11.38 3.78 1.24
C ALA A 111 -9.99 3.36 0.78
N LEU A 112 -9.81 3.13 -0.52
CA LEU A 112 -8.51 2.76 -1.09
C LEU A 112 -7.49 3.88 -0.96
N ASP A 113 -7.90 5.13 -1.11
CA ASP A 113 -6.99 6.26 -0.90
C ASP A 113 -6.45 6.27 0.53
N LYS A 114 -7.31 6.04 1.51
CA LYS A 114 -6.91 5.99 2.92
C LYS A 114 -6.03 4.78 3.22
N VAL A 115 -6.37 3.62 2.67
CA VAL A 115 -5.57 2.40 2.85
C VAL A 115 -4.19 2.58 2.23
N ALA A 116 -4.11 3.15 1.03
CA ALA A 116 -2.84 3.39 0.36
C ALA A 116 -1.95 4.34 1.17
N GLU A 117 -2.53 5.40 1.71
CA GLU A 117 -1.82 6.37 2.54
C GLU A 117 -1.26 5.72 3.81
N LYS A 118 -2.07 4.93 4.50
CA LYS A 118 -1.64 4.23 5.72
C LYS A 118 -0.67 3.09 5.44
N PHE A 119 -0.88 2.35 4.36
CA PHE A 119 0.06 1.33 3.91
C PHE A 119 1.43 1.95 3.67
N ALA A 120 1.48 3.06 2.94
CA ALA A 120 2.72 3.74 2.62
C ALA A 120 3.44 4.24 3.88
N ARG A 121 2.69 4.83 4.81
CA ARG A 121 3.27 5.29 6.08
C ARG A 121 3.87 4.13 6.87
N SER A 122 3.13 3.04 7.00
CA SER A 122 3.59 1.84 7.69
C SER A 122 4.84 1.27 7.05
N LEU A 123 4.83 1.13 5.72
CA LEU A 123 5.95 0.57 4.98
C LEU A 123 7.22 1.42 5.10
N VAL A 124 7.08 2.73 4.88
CA VAL A 124 8.22 3.65 4.92
C VAL A 124 8.84 3.70 6.31
N ILE A 125 8.01 3.75 7.36
CA ILE A 125 8.50 3.70 8.74
C ILE A 125 9.28 2.41 8.98
N THR A 126 8.73 1.28 8.56
CA THR A 126 9.38 -0.03 8.73
C THR A 126 10.74 -0.09 8.03
N ILE A 127 10.82 0.43 6.81
CA ILE A 127 12.08 0.48 6.06
C ILE A 127 13.09 1.39 6.75
N LEU A 128 12.68 2.59 7.15
CA LEU A 128 13.59 3.57 7.75
C LEU A 128 14.07 3.15 9.13
N GLU A 129 13.28 2.44 9.91
CA GLU A 129 13.68 1.91 11.21
C GLU A 129 14.70 0.77 11.08
N GLY A 130 14.76 0.12 9.93
CA GLY A 130 15.71 -0.96 9.65
C GLY A 130 17.13 -0.49 9.33
N PHE A 131 17.33 0.80 9.25
CA PHE A 131 18.65 1.39 8.94
C PHE A 131 19.44 1.76 10.17
#